data_58a63e1ed3c42e74204dd28a76d4f6c8
#
_entry.id   58a63e1ed3c42e74204dd28a76d4f6c8
#
_cell.length_a   1.000
_cell.length_b   1.000
_cell.length_c   1.000
_cell.angle_alpha   90.00
_cell.angle_beta   90.00
_cell.angle_gamma   90.00
#
_symmetry.space_group_name_H-M   'P 1'
#
loop_
_entity.id
_entity.type
_entity.pdbx_description
1 polymer ?
#
loop_
_entity_poly.entity_id
_entity_poly.type
_entity_poly.pdbx_seq_one_letter_code
_entity_poly.pdbx_strand_id
1 'polypeptide(L)'
;MNLFWLPVLILSAVVFTISPVHAQKILYSPYEKFDFRTGEFTVAGKVGEKLYVYRGSSDGYYLDAYNAAMERQATVILDFMPRRAFGTKFITYTDKIIVLYQVTESSRVIQYATLLDADGRLVKDPVQVDEVKASFLGGRSGLYNYAISHNKQHIVIYGAGTRGAELSARVVWLDTSLNKNSISETQYTADNNISFGEGVVNDKGEFMVPVYTPYGARDYADRVWMLSLNMGGKAFNAVEMPLNGLFTAGTYMELSLAGDRVYAGGFYSDKKNGNFEGIIYTYYDVAEKTFKEFKTIAFSERMRNATGERNLKRAFNDFQVRQLIVRNDGGFVLIAEDFFITTRNSYNQGFGYYSWYYPTMSASVREYNYGDILAVSCNGNGDPEWAEFIRKMQYSQEDGGLFSSYALINTGGSLGFLFNDFNTTHSKIQLASLDAGGKAVVKSLTGYSNEDPDWLPKSGRQVSAKEFVAPCLKRNQICFAKVVF
;
A
#
# COMPACT_ATOMS: atom_id res chain seq x y z
N MET A 1 1.84 -60.55 -60.17
CA MET A 1 2.84 -59.66 -59.53
C MET A 1 2.04 -58.66 -58.72
N ASN A 2 1.77 -59.04 -57.44
CA ASN A 2 0.91 -58.23 -56.55
C ASN A 2 1.78 -57.37 -55.66
N LEU A 3 1.66 -56.06 -55.79
CA LEU A 3 2.31 -55.08 -54.91
C LEU A 3 1.40 -54.85 -53.71
N PHE A 4 1.86 -55.20 -52.49
CA PHE A 4 1.23 -54.89 -51.22
C PHE A 4 1.61 -53.46 -50.80
N TRP A 5 0.61 -52.57 -50.59
CA TRP A 5 0.76 -51.32 -49.96
C TRP A 5 0.55 -51.45 -48.43
N LEU A 6 1.57 -51.23 -47.66
CA LEU A 6 1.46 -51.05 -46.19
C LEU A 6 1.11 -49.59 -45.85
N PRO A 7 0.10 -49.29 -45.02
CA PRO A 7 -0.11 -47.98 -44.52
C PRO A 7 0.82 -47.70 -43.31
N VAL A 8 1.65 -46.66 -43.40
CA VAL A 8 2.44 -46.16 -42.29
C VAL A 8 1.52 -45.33 -41.36
N LEU A 9 1.24 -45.86 -40.17
CA LEU A 9 0.55 -45.14 -39.10
C LEU A 9 1.56 -44.20 -38.43
N ILE A 10 1.45 -42.89 -38.68
CA ILE A 10 2.18 -41.85 -37.94
C ILE A 10 1.47 -41.62 -36.62
N LEU A 11 2.04 -42.17 -35.55
CA LEU A 11 1.60 -41.92 -34.18
C LEU A 11 2.16 -40.55 -33.73
N SER A 12 1.35 -39.49 -33.81
CA SER A 12 1.70 -38.19 -33.26
C SER A 12 1.62 -38.23 -31.72
N ALA A 13 2.78 -38.34 -31.09
CA ALA A 13 2.89 -38.20 -29.64
C ALA A 13 2.64 -36.71 -29.25
N VAL A 14 1.46 -36.42 -28.71
CA VAL A 14 1.18 -35.15 -28.07
C VAL A 14 1.93 -35.13 -26.73
N VAL A 15 3.07 -34.45 -26.70
CA VAL A 15 3.81 -34.18 -25.46
C VAL A 15 3.05 -33.15 -24.70
N PHE A 16 2.24 -33.57 -23.72
CA PHE A 16 1.72 -32.65 -22.69
C PHE A 16 2.90 -32.20 -21.84
N THR A 17 3.38 -30.99 -22.05
CA THR A 17 4.27 -30.32 -21.10
C THR A 17 3.47 -30.02 -19.86
N ILE A 18 3.49 -30.89 -18.86
CA ILE A 18 2.99 -30.60 -17.51
C ILE A 18 3.96 -29.57 -16.94
N SER A 19 3.58 -28.29 -17.00
CA SER A 19 4.27 -27.26 -16.24
C SER A 19 4.17 -27.65 -14.75
N PRO A 20 5.27 -27.75 -14.02
CA PRO A 20 5.20 -28.08 -12.61
C PRO A 20 4.39 -26.97 -11.91
N VAL A 21 3.24 -27.34 -11.39
CA VAL A 21 2.49 -26.48 -10.46
C VAL A 21 3.37 -26.38 -9.22
N HIS A 22 4.12 -25.30 -9.10
CA HIS A 22 4.85 -25.00 -7.87
C HIS A 22 3.82 -24.77 -6.78
N ALA A 23 3.69 -25.73 -5.87
CA ALA A 23 2.89 -25.55 -4.67
C ALA A 23 3.55 -24.42 -3.87
N GLN A 24 2.78 -23.37 -3.51
CA GLN A 24 3.28 -22.33 -2.65
C GLN A 24 3.72 -22.92 -1.32
N LYS A 25 4.94 -22.59 -0.91
CA LYS A 25 5.50 -23.01 0.37
C LYS A 25 5.29 -21.92 1.40
N ILE A 26 4.71 -22.28 2.55
CA ILE A 26 4.58 -21.39 3.70
C ILE A 26 5.61 -21.82 4.76
N LEU A 27 6.36 -20.85 5.25
CA LEU A 27 7.34 -21.02 6.32
C LEU A 27 7.00 -20.04 7.43
N TYR A 28 6.99 -20.50 8.68
CA TYR A 28 6.74 -19.66 9.84
C TYR A 28 8.03 -19.42 10.63
N SER A 29 8.19 -18.20 11.13
CA SER A 29 9.20 -17.91 12.15
C SER A 29 8.80 -18.51 13.49
N PRO A 30 9.73 -18.64 14.46
CA PRO A 30 9.37 -18.88 15.85
C PRO A 30 8.42 -17.82 16.39
N TYR A 31 7.58 -18.21 17.34
CA TYR A 31 6.70 -17.29 18.06
C TYR A 31 7.49 -16.47 19.08
N GLU A 32 7.21 -15.16 19.12
CA GLU A 32 7.76 -14.23 20.08
C GLU A 32 6.65 -13.64 20.95
N LYS A 33 6.92 -13.44 22.23
CA LYS A 33 5.98 -12.71 23.10
C LYS A 33 5.82 -11.28 22.59
N PHE A 34 4.58 -10.85 22.42
CA PHE A 34 4.28 -9.54 21.85
C PHE A 34 2.93 -9.03 22.36
N ASP A 35 2.90 -7.80 22.87
CA ASP A 35 1.65 -7.11 23.19
C ASP A 35 1.24 -6.27 21.96
N PHE A 36 0.32 -6.79 21.18
CA PHE A 36 -0.15 -6.15 19.95
C PHE A 36 -0.96 -4.84 20.17
N ARG A 37 -1.36 -4.54 21.42
CA ARG A 37 -2.10 -3.32 21.76
C ARG A 37 -1.18 -2.11 21.92
N THR A 38 0.01 -2.33 22.37
CA THR A 38 1.00 -1.28 22.67
C THR A 38 2.27 -1.39 21.83
N GLY A 39 2.51 -2.56 21.26
CA GLY A 39 3.67 -2.85 20.42
C GLY A 39 3.44 -2.47 18.96
N GLU A 40 4.53 -2.23 18.27
CA GLU A 40 4.58 -2.02 16.83
C GLU A 40 5.48 -3.05 16.16
N PHE A 41 5.20 -3.37 14.92
CA PHE A 41 6.00 -4.30 14.13
C PHE A 41 5.97 -3.91 12.65
N THR A 42 7.02 -4.25 11.93
CA THR A 42 7.03 -4.13 10.47
C THR A 42 8.02 -5.10 9.86
N VAL A 43 7.72 -5.60 8.68
CA VAL A 43 8.69 -6.32 7.85
C VAL A 43 9.63 -5.29 7.25
N ALA A 44 10.83 -5.18 7.77
CA ALA A 44 11.82 -4.18 7.33
C ALA A 44 12.31 -4.45 5.90
N GLY A 45 12.46 -5.72 5.51
CA GLY A 45 12.86 -6.15 4.17
C GLY A 45 14.04 -7.11 4.18
N LYS A 46 14.60 -7.39 3.00
CA LYS A 46 15.79 -8.24 2.86
C LYS A 46 17.07 -7.41 2.70
N VAL A 47 18.15 -7.89 3.30
CA VAL A 47 19.51 -7.42 3.09
C VAL A 47 20.40 -8.65 2.83
N GLY A 48 20.89 -8.79 1.62
CA GLY A 48 21.48 -10.06 1.18
C GLY A 48 20.45 -11.18 1.29
N GLU A 49 20.84 -12.26 1.96
CA GLU A 49 19.96 -13.41 2.19
C GLU A 49 19.13 -13.32 3.48
N LYS A 50 19.36 -12.32 4.32
CA LYS A 50 18.68 -12.16 5.60
C LYS A 50 17.40 -11.36 5.44
N LEU A 51 16.30 -11.85 6.03
CA LEU A 51 15.06 -11.13 6.21
C LEU A 51 15.09 -10.41 7.56
N TYR A 52 14.81 -9.13 7.56
CA TYR A 52 14.73 -8.32 8.77
C TYR A 52 13.31 -7.96 9.12
N VAL A 53 12.99 -8.10 10.39
CA VAL A 53 11.71 -7.73 10.98
C VAL A 53 11.95 -6.85 12.21
N TYR A 54 11.25 -5.74 12.28
CA TYR A 54 11.26 -4.83 13.41
C TYR A 54 10.12 -5.12 14.36
N ARG A 55 10.43 -5.08 15.66
CA ARG A 55 9.48 -5.12 16.76
C ARG A 55 9.81 -4.02 17.76
N GLY A 56 8.82 -3.16 18.04
CA GLY A 56 8.90 -2.14 19.06
C GLY A 56 7.92 -2.47 20.20
N SER A 57 8.33 -2.30 21.42
CA SER A 57 7.54 -2.52 22.62
C SER A 57 7.96 -1.57 23.75
N SER A 58 7.28 -1.61 24.88
CA SER A 58 7.59 -0.74 26.01
C SER A 58 8.98 -0.98 26.62
N ASP A 59 9.56 -2.17 26.41
CA ASP A 59 10.86 -2.59 26.91
C ASP A 59 12.01 -2.31 25.93
N GLY A 60 11.72 -2.01 24.66
CA GLY A 60 12.74 -1.64 23.68
C GLY A 60 12.36 -1.87 22.24
N TYR A 61 13.32 -1.63 21.37
CA TYR A 61 13.22 -1.77 19.93
C TYR A 61 14.18 -2.84 19.44
N TYR A 62 13.68 -3.77 18.63
CA TYR A 62 14.39 -4.96 18.21
C TYR A 62 14.33 -5.13 16.70
N LEU A 63 15.42 -5.55 16.10
CA LEU A 63 15.52 -5.93 14.70
C LEU A 63 15.95 -7.41 14.63
N ASP A 64 15.01 -8.29 14.31
CA ASP A 64 15.24 -9.72 14.19
C ASP A 64 15.68 -10.07 12.77
N ALA A 65 16.74 -10.85 12.64
CA ALA A 65 17.23 -11.38 11.37
C ALA A 65 16.86 -12.85 11.24
N TYR A 66 16.26 -13.21 10.12
CA TYR A 66 15.84 -14.56 9.76
C TYR A 66 16.56 -15.06 8.50
N ASN A 67 16.86 -16.35 8.45
CA ASN A 67 17.36 -17.01 7.25
C ASN A 67 16.23 -17.38 6.27
N ALA A 68 16.59 -18.03 5.16
CA ALA A 68 15.65 -18.46 4.14
C ALA A 68 14.59 -19.47 4.69
N ALA A 69 14.89 -20.21 5.73
CA ALA A 69 13.98 -21.15 6.40
C ALA A 69 13.10 -20.50 7.49
N MET A 70 13.17 -19.18 7.67
CA MET A 70 12.52 -18.42 8.75
C MET A 70 13.02 -18.77 10.17
N GLU A 71 14.22 -19.30 10.27
CA GLU A 71 14.90 -19.48 11.56
C GLU A 71 15.59 -18.18 11.96
N ARG A 72 15.38 -17.77 13.22
CA ARG A 72 16.01 -16.54 13.73
C ARG A 72 17.50 -16.74 13.91
N GLN A 73 18.31 -15.91 13.25
CA GLN A 73 19.77 -15.94 13.29
C GLN A 73 20.32 -14.97 14.35
N ALA A 74 19.67 -13.83 14.51
CA ALA A 74 20.09 -12.79 15.44
C ALA A 74 18.91 -11.91 15.84
N THR A 75 19.03 -11.26 16.99
CA THR A 75 18.22 -10.12 17.41
C THR A 75 19.15 -8.97 17.74
N VAL A 76 19.01 -7.86 17.04
CA VAL A 76 19.76 -6.63 17.30
C VAL A 76 18.88 -5.69 18.13
N ILE A 77 19.41 -5.20 19.23
CA ILE A 77 18.76 -4.18 20.05
C ILE A 77 19.09 -2.82 19.42
N LEU A 78 18.05 -2.03 19.12
CA LEU A 78 18.20 -0.69 18.56
C LEU A 78 18.26 0.35 19.70
N ASP A 79 19.31 0.26 20.52
CA ASP A 79 19.52 1.07 21.73
C ASP A 79 19.76 2.56 21.46
N PHE A 80 20.09 2.91 20.21
CA PHE A 80 20.19 4.27 19.74
C PHE A 80 18.82 4.97 19.61
N MET A 81 17.72 4.21 19.58
CA MET A 81 16.36 4.77 19.50
C MET A 81 15.87 5.14 20.90
N PRO A 82 15.53 6.43 21.15
CA PRO A 82 15.02 6.84 22.46
C PRO A 82 13.64 6.23 22.71
N ARG A 83 13.29 6.10 23.99
CA ARG A 83 11.94 5.69 24.37
C ARG A 83 10.91 6.63 23.75
N ARG A 84 9.82 6.07 23.23
CA ARG A 84 8.74 6.80 22.50
C ARG A 84 9.17 7.34 21.14
N ALA A 85 10.18 6.73 20.49
CA ALA A 85 10.36 6.92 19.06
C ALA A 85 9.14 6.35 18.31
N PHE A 86 8.75 7.00 17.23
CA PHE A 86 7.57 6.63 16.43
C PHE A 86 7.83 6.92 14.95
N GLY A 87 6.89 6.50 14.09
CA GLY A 87 7.00 6.70 12.65
C GLY A 87 8.23 6.01 12.04
N THR A 88 8.60 4.85 12.60
CA THR A 88 9.80 4.13 12.19
C THR A 88 9.66 3.56 10.77
N LYS A 89 10.63 3.84 9.92
CA LYS A 89 10.70 3.37 8.53
C LYS A 89 12.05 2.75 8.23
N PHE A 90 12.05 1.61 7.55
CA PHE A 90 13.25 0.91 7.13
C PHE A 90 13.40 0.95 5.61
N ILE A 91 14.58 1.34 5.12
CA ILE A 91 14.95 1.29 3.71
C ILE A 91 16.11 0.33 3.57
N THR A 92 15.86 -0.84 3.00
CA THR A 92 16.87 -1.89 2.85
C THR A 92 17.56 -1.80 1.50
N TYR A 93 18.88 -1.95 1.54
CA TYR A 93 19.77 -2.11 0.40
C TYR A 93 20.37 -3.51 0.43
N THR A 94 21.25 -3.84 -0.50
CA THR A 94 21.93 -5.15 -0.52
C THR A 94 22.93 -5.33 0.62
N ASP A 95 23.48 -4.23 1.13
CA ASP A 95 24.61 -4.18 2.07
C ASP A 95 24.33 -3.38 3.35
N LYS A 96 23.18 -2.70 3.45
CA LYS A 96 22.88 -1.79 4.56
C LYS A 96 21.40 -1.56 4.77
N ILE A 97 21.07 -0.97 5.92
CA ILE A 97 19.70 -0.56 6.27
C ILE A 97 19.76 0.91 6.73
N ILE A 98 18.93 1.75 6.15
CA ILE A 98 18.65 3.08 6.68
C ILE A 98 17.41 2.99 7.56
N VAL A 99 17.51 3.50 8.79
CA VAL A 99 16.41 3.60 9.73
C VAL A 99 16.05 5.06 9.90
N LEU A 100 14.79 5.39 9.63
CA LEU A 100 14.20 6.70 9.86
C LEU A 100 13.25 6.59 11.04
N TYR A 101 13.27 7.53 11.97
CA TYR A 101 12.33 7.57 13.09
C TYR A 101 12.12 9.00 13.59
N GLN A 102 11.05 9.21 14.31
CA GLN A 102 10.65 10.51 14.83
C GLN A 102 10.59 10.48 16.34
N VAL A 103 10.82 11.66 16.94
CA VAL A 103 10.74 11.87 18.39
C VAL A 103 10.00 13.17 18.62
N THR A 104 9.13 13.20 19.63
CA THR A 104 8.51 14.47 20.08
C THR A 104 9.26 14.97 21.32
N GLU A 105 9.77 16.19 21.21
CA GLU A 105 10.39 16.91 22.33
C GLU A 105 9.65 18.24 22.51
N SER A 106 9.02 18.41 23.69
CA SER A 106 8.16 19.56 23.98
C SER A 106 7.05 19.72 22.93
N SER A 107 7.10 20.72 22.08
CA SER A 107 6.13 21.00 21.01
C SER A 107 6.72 20.79 19.62
N ARG A 108 7.85 20.10 19.51
CA ARG A 108 8.55 19.86 18.24
C ARG A 108 8.57 18.38 17.91
N VAL A 109 8.48 18.06 16.64
CA VAL A 109 8.76 16.75 16.09
C VAL A 109 10.11 16.81 15.40
N ILE A 110 11.00 15.92 15.81
CA ILE A 110 12.36 15.82 15.30
C ILE A 110 12.46 14.54 14.50
N GLN A 111 12.95 14.63 13.27
CA GLN A 111 13.21 13.51 12.38
C GLN A 111 14.67 13.10 12.47
N TYR A 112 14.90 11.84 12.76
CA TYR A 112 16.22 11.22 12.78
C TYR A 112 16.40 10.23 11.64
N ALA A 113 17.66 10.04 11.24
CA ALA A 113 18.09 8.98 10.34
C ALA A 113 19.39 8.35 10.86
N THR A 114 19.53 7.04 10.71
CA THR A 114 20.76 6.32 11.05
C THR A 114 21.03 5.21 10.04
N LEU A 115 22.26 4.69 10.03
CA LEU A 115 22.73 3.68 9.11
C LEU A 115 23.19 2.44 9.88
N LEU A 116 22.65 1.29 9.50
CA LEU A 116 23.09 -0.02 9.96
C LEU A 116 23.76 -0.78 8.80
N ASP A 117 24.70 -1.65 9.13
CA ASP A 117 25.31 -2.58 8.17
C ASP A 117 24.39 -3.75 7.81
N ALA A 118 24.88 -4.67 6.99
CA ALA A 118 24.14 -5.86 6.60
C ALA A 118 23.85 -6.85 7.75
N ASP A 119 24.50 -6.68 8.90
CA ASP A 119 24.23 -7.45 10.11
C ASP A 119 23.32 -6.74 11.11
N GLY A 120 22.84 -5.54 10.74
CA GLY A 120 22.00 -4.69 11.60
C GLY A 120 22.77 -3.91 12.66
N ARG A 121 24.11 -3.87 12.61
CA ARG A 121 24.94 -3.12 13.55
C ARG A 121 25.02 -1.66 13.16
N LEU A 122 25.05 -0.78 14.14
CA LEU A 122 25.16 0.66 13.93
C LEU A 122 26.48 1.01 13.22
N VAL A 123 26.39 1.70 12.09
CA VAL A 123 27.53 2.21 11.30
C VAL A 123 27.65 3.72 11.45
N LYS A 124 26.53 4.42 11.52
CA LYS A 124 26.50 5.87 11.68
C LYS A 124 25.50 6.23 12.76
N ASP A 125 25.94 7.00 13.74
CA ASP A 125 25.09 7.50 14.81
C ASP A 125 23.87 8.24 14.26
N PRO A 126 22.74 8.27 15.00
CA PRO A 126 21.56 9.01 14.59
C PRO A 126 21.86 10.47 14.26
N VAL A 127 21.52 10.87 13.06
CA VAL A 127 21.64 12.25 12.58
C VAL A 127 20.27 12.90 12.64
N GLN A 128 20.18 14.05 13.28
CA GLN A 128 18.99 14.89 13.18
C GLN A 128 18.86 15.43 11.75
N VAL A 129 17.84 14.97 11.04
CA VAL A 129 17.57 15.33 9.64
C VAL A 129 16.86 16.68 9.59
N ASP A 130 15.79 16.80 10.34
CA ASP A 130 14.96 18.00 10.36
C ASP A 130 14.21 18.12 11.70
N GLU A 131 13.63 19.32 11.93
CA GLU A 131 12.86 19.63 13.12
C GLU A 131 11.80 20.65 12.77
N VAL A 132 10.54 20.39 13.14
CA VAL A 132 9.43 21.34 12.99
C VAL A 132 8.57 21.38 14.24
N LYS A 133 7.79 22.46 14.41
CA LYS A 133 6.74 22.48 15.42
C LYS A 133 5.70 21.42 15.10
N ALA A 134 5.19 20.71 16.10
CA ALA A 134 4.16 19.69 15.89
C ALA A 134 2.90 20.25 15.20
N SER A 135 2.56 21.51 15.44
CA SER A 135 1.45 22.20 14.78
C SER A 135 1.68 22.50 13.29
N PHE A 136 2.91 22.36 12.79
CA PHE A 136 3.23 22.51 11.38
C PHE A 136 2.85 21.24 10.57
N LEU A 137 2.93 20.08 11.20
CA LEU A 137 2.64 18.81 10.54
C LEU A 137 1.14 18.62 10.43
N GLY A 138 0.65 18.58 9.21
CA GLY A 138 -0.75 18.35 8.89
C GLY A 138 -1.01 16.93 8.40
N GLY A 139 -2.18 16.74 7.78
CA GLY A 139 -2.62 15.46 7.29
C GLY A 139 -3.15 14.53 8.39
N ARG A 140 -3.42 13.27 8.05
CA ARG A 140 -4.06 12.31 8.95
C ARG A 140 -3.16 11.84 10.09
N SER A 141 -1.84 11.91 9.92
CA SER A 141 -0.87 11.34 10.87
C SER A 141 -0.18 12.37 11.77
N GLY A 142 -0.10 13.65 11.35
CA GLY A 142 0.72 14.64 12.06
C GLY A 142 2.21 14.29 12.08
N LEU A 143 2.70 13.57 11.07
CA LEU A 143 4.04 13.01 10.98
C LEU A 143 4.78 13.57 9.76
N TYR A 144 6.11 13.44 9.77
CA TYR A 144 6.88 13.50 8.53
C TYR A 144 6.50 12.36 7.61
N ASN A 145 6.49 12.64 6.32
CA ASN A 145 6.26 11.69 5.25
C ASN A 145 7.55 11.41 4.49
N TYR A 146 7.56 10.33 3.72
CA TYR A 146 8.75 9.87 3.00
C TYR A 146 8.40 9.54 1.55
N ALA A 147 9.24 10.00 0.62
CA ALA A 147 9.24 9.57 -0.76
C ALA A 147 10.64 9.02 -1.09
N ILE A 148 10.70 7.88 -1.76
CA ILE A 148 11.95 7.19 -2.07
C ILE A 148 11.95 6.90 -3.57
N SER A 149 13.01 7.33 -4.28
CA SER A 149 13.14 7.06 -5.73
C SER A 149 13.23 5.55 -6.00
N HIS A 150 12.86 5.11 -7.20
CA HIS A 150 12.88 3.70 -7.57
C HIS A 150 14.27 3.09 -7.43
N ASN A 151 15.31 3.82 -7.83
CA ASN A 151 16.73 3.43 -7.64
C ASN A 151 17.22 3.56 -6.19
N LYS A 152 16.38 4.08 -5.28
CA LYS A 152 16.66 4.34 -3.86
C LYS A 152 17.84 5.28 -3.59
N GLN A 153 18.27 6.07 -4.58
CA GLN A 153 19.38 7.02 -4.38
C GLN A 153 18.92 8.34 -3.76
N HIS A 154 17.66 8.72 -3.95
CA HIS A 154 17.05 9.90 -3.36
C HIS A 154 16.03 9.50 -2.32
N ILE A 155 16.27 9.92 -1.10
CA ILE A 155 15.35 9.79 0.03
C ILE A 155 14.85 11.19 0.36
N VAL A 156 13.58 11.44 0.10
CA VAL A 156 12.93 12.70 0.43
C VAL A 156 12.12 12.53 1.71
N ILE A 157 12.43 13.36 2.69
CA ILE A 157 11.70 13.47 3.94
C ILE A 157 11.00 14.82 3.91
N TYR A 158 9.69 14.83 4.08
CA TYR A 158 8.96 16.08 4.03
C TYR A 158 7.94 16.20 5.15
N GLY A 159 7.96 17.35 5.83
CA GLY A 159 6.91 17.83 6.70
C GLY A 159 6.01 18.78 5.91
N ALA A 160 4.72 18.56 5.95
CA ALA A 160 3.76 19.43 5.29
C ALA A 160 2.52 19.63 6.14
N GLY A 161 1.94 20.82 6.04
CA GLY A 161 0.71 21.18 6.72
C GLY A 161 -0.13 22.13 5.90
N THR A 162 -1.45 21.97 5.98
CA THR A 162 -2.41 22.88 5.34
C THR A 162 -3.11 23.74 6.37
N ARG A 163 -3.25 25.02 6.04
CA ARG A 163 -4.05 25.97 6.82
C ARG A 163 -4.98 26.74 5.88
N GLY A 164 -6.22 26.27 5.81
CA GLY A 164 -7.16 26.80 4.83
C GLY A 164 -6.68 26.53 3.39
N ALA A 165 -6.49 27.60 2.62
CA ALA A 165 -6.02 27.54 1.23
C ALA A 165 -4.49 27.44 1.09
N GLU A 166 -3.73 27.49 2.17
CA GLU A 166 -2.27 27.47 2.14
C GLU A 166 -1.72 26.08 2.49
N LEU A 167 -0.80 25.56 1.69
CA LEU A 167 0.09 24.46 1.99
C LEU A 167 1.47 25.02 2.30
N SER A 168 2.00 24.72 3.46
CA SER A 168 3.40 24.95 3.81
C SER A 168 4.12 23.61 3.85
N ALA A 169 5.28 23.52 3.20
CA ALA A 169 6.07 22.30 3.16
C ALA A 169 7.55 22.58 3.41
N ARG A 170 8.18 21.67 4.16
CA ARG A 170 9.61 21.61 4.37
C ARG A 170 10.10 20.25 3.86
N VAL A 171 10.98 20.28 2.89
CA VAL A 171 11.41 19.10 2.11
C VAL A 171 12.93 18.97 2.24
N VAL A 172 13.40 17.79 2.65
CA VAL A 172 14.81 17.46 2.84
C VAL A 172 15.17 16.29 1.93
N TRP A 173 16.20 16.44 1.12
CA TRP A 173 16.77 15.39 0.29
C TRP A 173 17.99 14.80 0.96
N LEU A 174 17.97 13.48 1.18
CA LEU A 174 19.11 12.71 1.65
C LEU A 174 19.64 11.80 0.54
N ASP A 175 20.93 11.57 0.56
CA ASP A 175 21.56 10.47 -0.15
C ASP A 175 21.58 9.18 0.71
N THR A 176 22.10 8.09 0.15
CA THR A 176 22.21 6.80 0.83
C THR A 176 23.28 6.75 1.92
N SER A 177 24.05 7.81 2.11
CA SER A 177 25.03 8.02 3.18
C SER A 177 24.52 8.97 4.26
N LEU A 178 23.25 9.37 4.17
CA LEU A 178 22.55 10.32 5.05
C LEU A 178 23.13 11.74 4.99
N ASN A 179 23.76 12.13 3.89
CA ASN A 179 24.12 13.52 3.68
C ASN A 179 22.88 14.30 3.22
N LYS A 180 22.70 15.49 3.79
CA LYS A 180 21.65 16.41 3.38
C LYS A 180 22.08 17.12 2.09
N ASN A 181 21.57 16.66 0.96
CA ASN A 181 21.89 17.25 -0.34
C ASN A 181 21.21 18.61 -0.51
N SER A 182 20.01 18.76 0.05
CA SER A 182 19.25 20.00 -0.03
C SER A 182 18.16 20.05 1.03
N ILE A 183 17.77 21.28 1.39
CA ILE A 183 16.58 21.59 2.20
C ILE A 183 15.84 22.71 1.49
N SER A 184 14.55 22.52 1.25
CA SER A 184 13.66 23.53 0.71
C SER A 184 12.52 23.79 1.67
N GLU A 185 12.22 25.06 1.90
CA GLU A 185 11.03 25.52 2.61
C GLU A 185 10.20 26.32 1.63
N THR A 186 8.97 25.91 1.41
CA THR A 186 8.14 26.42 0.32
C THR A 186 6.67 26.43 0.69
N GLN A 187 5.91 27.25 0.00
CA GLN A 187 4.48 27.41 0.19
C GLN A 187 3.75 27.38 -1.14
N TYR A 188 2.51 26.95 -1.09
CA TYR A 188 1.57 27.02 -2.22
C TYR A 188 0.23 27.53 -1.68
N THR A 189 -0.38 28.51 -2.37
CA THR A 189 -1.69 29.06 -2.01
C THR A 189 -2.66 28.86 -3.15
N ALA A 190 -3.80 28.24 -2.84
CA ALA A 190 -4.93 28.06 -3.74
C ALA A 190 -6.04 29.09 -3.43
N ASP A 191 -7.15 29.03 -4.16
CA ASP A 191 -8.32 29.92 -3.91
C ASP A 191 -9.25 29.38 -2.81
N ASN A 192 -9.19 28.08 -2.52
CA ASN A 192 -10.04 27.39 -1.54
C ASN A 192 -9.20 26.51 -0.60
N ASN A 193 -9.84 26.02 0.46
CA ASN A 193 -9.23 25.03 1.35
C ASN A 193 -8.67 23.86 0.57
N ILE A 194 -7.48 23.42 0.93
CA ILE A 194 -6.77 22.33 0.27
C ILE A 194 -6.32 21.26 1.25
N SER A 195 -6.14 20.07 0.72
CA SER A 195 -5.45 18.94 1.34
C SER A 195 -4.38 18.44 0.39
N PHE A 196 -3.48 17.59 0.87
CA PHE A 196 -2.44 16.99 0.05
C PHE A 196 -2.44 15.45 0.19
N GLY A 197 -1.99 14.77 -0.85
CA GLY A 197 -1.81 13.33 -0.89
C GLY A 197 -0.37 12.90 -0.64
N GLU A 198 -0.07 11.63 -0.96
CA GLU A 198 1.29 11.12 -0.84
C GLU A 198 2.20 11.70 -1.93
N GLY A 199 3.39 12.12 -1.52
CA GLY A 199 4.41 12.62 -2.43
C GLY A 199 5.25 11.48 -3.02
N VAL A 200 5.73 11.70 -4.24
CA VAL A 200 6.66 10.80 -4.94
C VAL A 200 7.93 11.55 -5.33
N VAL A 201 9.02 10.84 -5.53
CA VAL A 201 10.28 11.40 -6.03
C VAL A 201 10.82 10.51 -7.14
N ASN A 202 11.23 11.12 -8.25
CA ASN A 202 11.84 10.38 -9.36
C ASN A 202 13.36 10.16 -9.14
N ASP A 203 13.97 9.38 -10.02
CA ASP A 203 15.40 9.05 -9.96
C ASP A 203 16.34 10.24 -10.27
N LYS A 204 15.77 11.40 -10.65
CA LYS A 204 16.50 12.67 -10.80
C LYS A 204 16.39 13.55 -9.55
N GLY A 205 15.64 13.12 -8.54
CA GLY A 205 15.43 13.86 -7.30
C GLY A 205 14.33 14.94 -7.37
N GLU A 206 13.51 14.95 -8.42
CA GLU A 206 12.36 15.85 -8.49
C GLU A 206 11.22 15.28 -7.60
N PHE A 207 10.81 16.06 -6.61
CA PHE A 207 9.74 15.74 -5.69
C PHE A 207 8.41 16.26 -6.23
N MET A 208 7.36 15.44 -6.17
CA MET A 208 6.03 15.77 -6.64
C MET A 208 5.00 15.35 -5.60
N VAL A 209 4.01 16.21 -5.36
CA VAL A 209 2.94 15.95 -4.40
C VAL A 209 1.59 16.43 -4.94
N PRO A 210 0.54 15.60 -4.93
CA PRO A 210 -0.79 16.02 -5.32
C PRO A 210 -1.44 16.86 -4.21
N VAL A 211 -2.14 17.92 -4.64
CA VAL A 211 -2.94 18.77 -3.79
C VAL A 211 -4.35 18.85 -4.35
N TYR A 212 -5.36 18.87 -3.51
CA TYR A 212 -6.75 18.86 -3.94
C TYR A 212 -7.64 19.65 -2.98
N THR A 213 -8.76 20.13 -3.50
CA THR A 213 -9.83 20.73 -2.70
C THR A 213 -10.69 19.61 -2.10
N PRO A 214 -10.67 19.37 -0.77
CA PRO A 214 -11.53 18.37 -0.15
C PRO A 214 -12.97 18.83 -0.16
N TYR A 215 -13.89 17.97 -0.50
CA TYR A 215 -15.29 18.33 -0.62
C TYR A 215 -16.25 17.22 -0.17
N GLY A 216 -17.05 17.48 0.86
CA GLY A 216 -18.09 16.57 1.33
C GLY A 216 -17.58 15.33 2.07
N ALA A 217 -18.51 14.43 2.40
CA ALA A 217 -18.25 13.27 3.26
C ALA A 217 -17.44 12.15 2.61
N ARG A 218 -17.25 12.18 1.28
CA ARG A 218 -16.51 11.16 0.51
C ARG A 218 -15.19 11.69 -0.05
N ASP A 219 -14.66 12.75 0.52
CA ASP A 219 -13.41 13.40 0.05
C ASP A 219 -13.43 13.69 -1.47
N TYR A 220 -14.58 14.15 -1.99
CA TYR A 220 -14.64 14.63 -3.38
C TYR A 220 -13.72 15.82 -3.55
N ALA A 221 -13.10 15.93 -4.72
CA ALA A 221 -12.34 17.07 -5.15
C ALA A 221 -12.89 17.60 -6.47
N ASP A 222 -13.11 18.90 -6.59
CA ASP A 222 -13.46 19.58 -7.83
C ASP A 222 -12.22 20.20 -8.50
N ARG A 223 -11.12 20.30 -7.78
CA ARG A 223 -9.81 20.74 -8.30
C ARG A 223 -8.70 19.88 -7.73
N VAL A 224 -7.77 19.49 -8.58
CA VAL A 224 -6.57 18.73 -8.22
C VAL A 224 -5.37 19.35 -8.93
N TRP A 225 -4.26 19.50 -8.21
CA TRP A 225 -2.99 20.00 -8.74
C TRP A 225 -1.89 19.00 -8.51
N MET A 226 -0.94 18.95 -9.42
CA MET A 226 0.38 18.41 -9.17
C MET A 226 1.32 19.56 -8.81
N LEU A 227 1.88 19.53 -7.63
CA LEU A 227 2.96 20.41 -7.22
C LEU A 227 4.29 19.68 -7.43
N SER A 228 5.21 20.27 -8.18
CA SER A 228 6.55 19.70 -8.37
C SER A 228 7.63 20.66 -7.84
N LEU A 229 8.69 20.09 -7.28
CA LEU A 229 9.81 20.80 -6.67
C LEU A 229 11.11 20.08 -7.00
N ASN A 230 11.98 20.77 -7.72
CA ASN A 230 13.34 20.27 -7.96
C ASN A 230 14.16 20.33 -6.67
N MET A 231 15.15 19.46 -6.55
CA MET A 231 16.11 19.51 -5.45
C MET A 231 16.77 20.89 -5.36
N GLY A 232 16.68 21.55 -4.21
CA GLY A 232 17.16 22.94 -4.02
C GLY A 232 16.26 24.02 -4.59
N GLY A 233 15.11 23.68 -5.14
CA GLY A 233 14.08 24.62 -5.58
C GLY A 233 13.51 25.43 -4.42
N LYS A 234 13.10 26.67 -4.70
CA LYS A 234 12.55 27.60 -3.68
C LYS A 234 11.02 27.70 -3.72
N ALA A 235 10.40 27.27 -4.81
CA ALA A 235 8.96 27.34 -4.99
C ALA A 235 8.43 26.13 -5.75
N PHE A 236 7.23 25.71 -5.42
CA PHE A 236 6.51 24.71 -6.20
C PHE A 236 6.14 25.24 -7.58
N ASN A 237 6.29 24.38 -8.59
CA ASN A 237 5.55 24.53 -9.84
C ASN A 237 4.22 23.80 -9.69
N ALA A 238 3.12 24.51 -9.91
CA ALA A 238 1.77 23.98 -9.74
C ALA A 238 1.08 23.81 -11.11
N VAL A 239 0.54 22.65 -11.38
CA VAL A 239 -0.20 22.36 -12.61
C VAL A 239 -1.53 21.71 -12.26
N GLU A 240 -2.62 22.33 -12.71
CA GLU A 240 -3.97 21.84 -12.45
C GLU A 240 -4.36 20.69 -13.39
N MET A 241 -4.97 19.64 -12.84
CA MET A 241 -5.53 18.53 -13.60
C MET A 241 -6.84 18.96 -14.26
N PRO A 242 -7.05 18.70 -15.57
CA PRO A 242 -8.24 19.18 -16.31
C PRO A 242 -9.47 18.31 -16.02
N LEU A 243 -10.10 18.48 -14.86
CA LEU A 243 -11.29 17.72 -14.46
C LEU A 243 -12.54 18.03 -15.32
N ASN A 244 -12.53 19.11 -16.12
CA ASN A 244 -13.61 19.47 -17.05
C ASN A 244 -15.00 19.56 -16.38
N GLY A 245 -15.07 20.05 -15.15
CA GLY A 245 -16.31 20.17 -14.38
C GLY A 245 -16.76 18.91 -13.66
N LEU A 246 -15.97 17.84 -13.72
CA LEU A 246 -16.21 16.62 -12.95
C LEU A 246 -15.68 16.75 -11.52
N PHE A 247 -16.20 15.90 -10.65
CA PHE A 247 -15.70 15.69 -9.30
C PHE A 247 -14.99 14.36 -9.24
N THR A 248 -13.82 14.32 -8.60
CA THR A 248 -13.09 13.06 -8.40
C THR A 248 -13.06 12.67 -6.92
N ALA A 249 -13.01 11.39 -6.63
CA ALA A 249 -12.86 10.88 -5.27
C ALA A 249 -11.85 9.74 -5.25
N GLY A 250 -11.03 9.68 -4.18
CA GLY A 250 -10.02 8.65 -4.03
C GLY A 250 -8.99 8.68 -5.16
N THR A 251 -8.60 9.87 -5.64
CA THR A 251 -7.58 9.99 -6.69
C THR A 251 -6.25 9.48 -6.15
N TYR A 252 -5.76 8.41 -6.75
CA TYR A 252 -4.47 7.81 -6.47
C TYR A 252 -3.47 8.22 -7.56
N MET A 253 -2.25 8.52 -7.17
CA MET A 253 -1.20 8.91 -8.10
C MET A 253 0.03 8.02 -7.92
N GLU A 254 0.58 7.53 -9.04
CA GLU A 254 1.71 6.60 -9.05
C GLU A 254 2.73 7.00 -10.11
N LEU A 255 4.00 7.00 -9.73
CA LEU A 255 5.10 7.32 -10.62
C LEU A 255 5.43 6.12 -11.52
N SER A 256 5.62 6.35 -12.82
CA SER A 256 6.15 5.34 -13.75
C SER A 256 7.54 4.86 -13.32
N LEU A 257 7.91 3.64 -13.67
CA LEU A 257 9.25 3.11 -13.38
C LEU A 257 10.37 3.94 -14.06
N ALA A 258 10.08 4.54 -15.21
CA ALA A 258 11.00 5.45 -15.89
C ALA A 258 11.12 6.83 -15.21
N GLY A 259 10.22 7.15 -14.28
CA GLY A 259 10.21 8.43 -13.57
C GLY A 259 9.83 9.64 -14.44
N ASP A 260 9.23 9.40 -15.60
CA ASP A 260 8.87 10.41 -16.61
C ASP A 260 7.41 10.83 -16.56
N ARG A 261 6.54 10.03 -15.93
CA ARG A 261 5.09 10.26 -15.80
C ARG A 261 4.58 9.95 -14.42
N VAL A 262 3.64 10.75 -13.93
CA VAL A 262 2.84 10.41 -12.75
C VAL A 262 1.42 10.12 -13.22
N TYR A 263 1.03 8.86 -13.18
CA TYR A 263 -0.33 8.45 -13.53
C TYR A 263 -1.30 8.80 -12.43
N ALA A 264 -2.49 9.24 -12.79
CA ALA A 264 -3.57 9.53 -11.86
C ALA A 264 -4.83 8.75 -12.25
N GLY A 265 -5.39 8.05 -11.29
CA GLY A 265 -6.65 7.29 -11.41
C GLY A 265 -7.51 7.48 -10.17
N GLY A 266 -8.80 7.51 -10.35
CA GLY A 266 -9.76 7.68 -9.27
C GLY A 266 -11.18 7.52 -9.77
N PHE A 267 -12.17 7.55 -8.88
CA PHE A 267 -13.56 7.59 -9.26
C PHE A 267 -13.98 9.01 -9.65
N TYR A 268 -14.94 9.13 -10.57
CA TYR A 268 -15.54 10.42 -10.90
C TYR A 268 -17.05 10.42 -10.72
N SER A 269 -17.57 11.62 -10.49
CA SER A 269 -18.99 11.93 -10.51
C SER A 269 -19.21 13.19 -11.35
N ASP A 270 -20.35 13.25 -12.05
CA ASP A 270 -20.81 14.44 -12.79
C ASP A 270 -21.46 15.47 -11.87
N LYS A 271 -21.68 15.12 -10.60
CA LYS A 271 -22.34 15.96 -9.60
C LYS A 271 -21.58 15.95 -8.28
N LYS A 272 -21.60 17.11 -7.66
CA LYS A 272 -21.17 17.30 -6.29
C LYS A 272 -21.91 16.33 -5.36
N ASN A 273 -21.18 15.52 -4.62
CA ASN A 273 -21.75 14.44 -3.78
C ASN A 273 -22.65 13.44 -4.55
N GLY A 274 -22.43 13.29 -5.85
CA GLY A 274 -23.17 12.35 -6.70
C GLY A 274 -22.75 10.90 -6.46
N ASN A 275 -23.31 10.00 -7.26
CA ASN A 275 -22.84 8.63 -7.33
C ASN A 275 -21.59 8.54 -8.20
N PHE A 276 -20.77 7.51 -8.01
CA PHE A 276 -19.66 7.26 -8.89
C PHE A 276 -20.15 6.75 -10.25
N GLU A 277 -19.75 7.45 -11.32
CA GLU A 277 -20.15 7.12 -12.68
C GLU A 277 -19.11 6.28 -13.43
N GLY A 278 -17.84 6.33 -12.98
CA GLY A 278 -16.75 5.60 -13.58
C GLY A 278 -15.41 5.97 -12.97
N ILE A 279 -14.34 5.71 -13.71
CA ILE A 279 -12.97 6.05 -13.34
C ILE A 279 -12.39 7.11 -14.28
N ILE A 280 -11.44 7.90 -13.78
CA ILE A 280 -10.61 8.78 -14.58
C ILE A 280 -9.29 8.10 -14.93
N TYR A 281 -8.74 8.45 -16.08
CA TYR A 281 -7.39 8.15 -16.52
C TYR A 281 -6.72 9.44 -16.97
N THR A 282 -5.56 9.75 -16.46
CA THR A 282 -4.68 10.81 -16.95
C THR A 282 -3.27 10.56 -16.45
N TYR A 283 -2.29 11.27 -16.99
CA TYR A 283 -0.95 11.31 -16.42
C TYR A 283 -0.36 12.73 -16.50
N TYR A 284 0.47 13.05 -15.53
CA TYR A 284 1.31 14.24 -15.52
C TYR A 284 2.64 13.90 -16.18
N ASP A 285 2.99 14.59 -17.26
CA ASP A 285 4.29 14.50 -17.90
C ASP A 285 5.31 15.36 -17.12
N VAL A 286 6.32 14.69 -16.57
CA VAL A 286 7.28 15.33 -15.65
C VAL A 286 8.17 16.33 -16.38
N ALA A 287 8.54 16.07 -17.66
CA ALA A 287 9.39 16.94 -18.43
C ALA A 287 8.65 18.18 -18.96
N GLU A 288 7.45 17.96 -19.49
CA GLU A 288 6.62 19.03 -20.03
C GLU A 288 5.82 19.78 -18.97
N LYS A 289 5.74 19.25 -17.75
CA LYS A 289 4.99 19.80 -16.62
C LYS A 289 3.53 20.10 -16.96
N THR A 290 2.85 19.11 -17.54
CA THR A 290 1.47 19.22 -17.97
C THR A 290 0.74 17.87 -17.81
N PHE A 291 -0.57 17.92 -17.56
CA PHE A 291 -1.41 16.75 -17.64
C PHE A 291 -1.80 16.43 -19.06
N LYS A 292 -1.82 15.14 -19.40
CA LYS A 292 -2.13 14.61 -20.72
C LYS A 292 -3.13 13.48 -20.65
N GLU A 293 -3.76 13.18 -21.79
CA GLU A 293 -4.65 12.03 -21.97
C GLU A 293 -5.78 11.92 -20.92
N PHE A 294 -6.41 13.06 -20.58
CA PHE A 294 -7.54 13.01 -19.65
C PHE A 294 -8.74 12.29 -20.27
N LYS A 295 -9.11 11.15 -19.72
CA LYS A 295 -10.24 10.31 -20.15
C LYS A 295 -11.10 9.88 -18.97
N THR A 296 -12.39 9.65 -19.25
CA THR A 296 -13.33 9.03 -18.33
C THR A 296 -13.79 7.68 -18.89
N ILE A 297 -13.87 6.69 -18.03
CA ILE A 297 -14.31 5.32 -18.35
C ILE A 297 -15.54 5.04 -17.49
N ALA A 298 -16.70 5.08 -18.12
CA ALA A 298 -17.97 4.87 -17.41
C ALA A 298 -18.14 3.41 -16.96
N PHE A 299 -18.70 3.21 -15.79
CA PHE A 299 -19.09 1.87 -15.34
C PHE A 299 -20.24 1.33 -16.19
N SER A 300 -20.00 0.21 -16.87
CA SER A 300 -21.00 -0.49 -17.64
C SER A 300 -22.11 -1.05 -16.74
N GLU A 301 -23.28 -1.29 -17.30
CA GLU A 301 -24.39 -1.94 -16.58
C GLU A 301 -23.98 -3.33 -16.05
N ARG A 302 -23.18 -4.07 -16.83
CA ARG A 302 -22.60 -5.36 -16.39
C ARG A 302 -21.77 -5.20 -15.12
N MET A 303 -20.91 -4.19 -15.06
CA MET A 303 -20.08 -3.93 -13.87
C MET A 303 -20.96 -3.53 -12.68
N ARG A 304 -21.97 -2.69 -12.88
CA ARG A 304 -22.90 -2.27 -11.82
C ARG A 304 -23.71 -3.46 -11.28
N ASN A 305 -24.22 -4.32 -12.15
CA ASN A 305 -24.91 -5.54 -11.74
C ASN A 305 -24.00 -6.52 -10.98
N ALA A 306 -22.71 -6.56 -11.35
CA ALA A 306 -21.74 -7.45 -10.71
C ALA A 306 -21.47 -7.10 -9.24
N THR A 307 -21.71 -5.88 -8.78
CA THR A 307 -21.57 -5.51 -7.35
C THR A 307 -22.64 -6.13 -6.46
N GLY A 308 -23.77 -6.58 -7.01
CA GLY A 308 -24.91 -7.07 -6.24
C GLY A 308 -25.76 -5.97 -5.56
N GLU A 309 -25.42 -4.70 -5.75
CA GLU A 309 -26.18 -3.56 -5.20
C GLU A 309 -27.53 -3.42 -5.93
N ARG A 310 -28.62 -3.36 -5.16
CA ARG A 310 -29.97 -3.26 -5.69
C ARG A 310 -30.20 -1.94 -6.46
N ASN A 311 -29.64 -0.86 -5.95
CA ASN A 311 -29.69 0.43 -6.62
C ASN A 311 -28.43 0.61 -7.47
N LEU A 312 -28.51 0.22 -8.74
CA LEU A 312 -27.37 0.23 -9.66
C LEU A 312 -26.65 1.59 -9.79
N LYS A 313 -27.35 2.71 -9.51
CA LYS A 313 -26.71 4.02 -9.49
C LYS A 313 -25.72 4.17 -8.34
N ARG A 314 -25.89 3.42 -7.25
CA ARG A 314 -25.04 3.46 -6.06
C ARG A 314 -23.99 2.35 -6.01
N ALA A 315 -23.95 1.50 -7.02
CA ALA A 315 -23.20 0.24 -7.05
C ALA A 315 -21.72 0.35 -6.64
N PHE A 316 -21.09 1.51 -6.85
CA PHE A 316 -19.68 1.72 -6.51
C PHE A 316 -19.46 2.72 -5.37
N ASN A 317 -20.51 3.21 -4.72
CA ASN A 317 -20.38 4.30 -3.75
C ASN A 317 -19.58 3.95 -2.49
N ASP A 318 -19.46 2.68 -2.16
CA ASP A 318 -18.70 2.18 -1.02
C ASP A 318 -17.30 1.66 -1.43
N PHE A 319 -17.00 1.64 -2.74
CA PHE A 319 -15.67 1.33 -3.22
C PHE A 319 -14.68 2.47 -2.97
N GLN A 320 -13.49 2.11 -2.52
CA GLN A 320 -12.37 3.03 -2.31
C GLN A 320 -11.18 2.58 -3.15
N VAL A 321 -10.59 3.50 -3.91
CA VAL A 321 -9.33 3.22 -4.61
C VAL A 321 -8.25 2.94 -3.57
N ARG A 322 -7.56 1.80 -3.72
CA ARG A 322 -6.51 1.36 -2.82
C ARG A 322 -5.14 1.50 -3.43
N GLN A 323 -5.04 1.30 -4.74
CA GLN A 323 -3.75 1.31 -5.42
C GLN A 323 -3.92 1.53 -6.93
N LEU A 324 -2.90 2.10 -7.52
CA LEU A 324 -2.70 2.19 -8.96
C LEU A 324 -1.40 1.44 -9.30
N ILE A 325 -1.43 0.54 -10.26
CA ILE A 325 -0.26 -0.21 -10.72
C ILE A 325 0.04 0.24 -12.13
N VAL A 326 1.14 0.96 -12.31
CA VAL A 326 1.60 1.40 -13.62
C VAL A 326 2.19 0.22 -14.38
N ARG A 327 1.79 0.06 -15.63
CA ARG A 327 2.24 -0.99 -16.54
C ARG A 327 3.39 -0.48 -17.43
N ASN A 328 4.23 -1.41 -17.89
CA ASN A 328 5.36 -1.06 -18.76
C ASN A 328 4.95 -0.55 -20.16
N ASP A 329 3.72 -0.85 -20.59
CA ASP A 329 3.15 -0.38 -21.86
C ASP A 329 2.49 1.01 -21.77
N GLY A 330 2.60 1.66 -20.62
CA GLY A 330 2.05 2.99 -20.36
C GLY A 330 0.59 2.99 -19.91
N GLY A 331 -0.02 1.82 -19.72
CA GLY A 331 -1.32 1.67 -19.09
C GLY A 331 -1.22 1.56 -17.57
N PHE A 332 -2.36 1.35 -16.91
CA PHE A 332 -2.40 1.04 -15.50
C PHE A 332 -3.50 0.03 -15.14
N VAL A 333 -3.36 -0.57 -13.96
CA VAL A 333 -4.43 -1.31 -13.29
C VAL A 333 -4.84 -0.53 -12.05
N LEU A 334 -6.08 -0.06 -11.99
CA LEU A 334 -6.67 0.55 -10.80
C LEU A 334 -7.29 -0.54 -9.95
N ILE A 335 -6.91 -0.57 -8.67
CA ILE A 335 -7.45 -1.50 -7.68
C ILE A 335 -8.29 -0.72 -6.69
N ALA A 336 -9.55 -1.13 -6.52
CA ALA A 336 -10.44 -0.59 -5.51
C ALA A 336 -11.06 -1.71 -4.68
N GLU A 337 -11.46 -1.41 -3.47
CA GLU A 337 -12.07 -2.34 -2.52
C GLU A 337 -13.37 -1.76 -1.98
N ASP A 338 -14.41 -2.56 -1.97
CA ASP A 338 -15.64 -2.23 -1.28
C ASP A 338 -15.37 -2.19 0.23
N PHE A 339 -15.57 -1.01 0.82
CA PHE A 339 -15.27 -0.78 2.24
C PHE A 339 -16.18 0.28 2.83
N PHE A 340 -16.85 -0.10 3.91
CA PHE A 340 -17.62 0.84 4.71
C PHE A 340 -17.56 0.51 6.20
N ILE A 341 -17.75 1.55 7.01
CA ILE A 341 -17.83 1.44 8.48
C ILE A 341 -19.27 1.73 8.89
N THR A 342 -19.82 0.85 9.72
CA THR A 342 -21.09 1.11 10.40
C THR A 342 -20.86 1.23 11.91
N THR A 343 -21.76 1.94 12.56
CA THR A 343 -21.77 2.04 14.03
C THR A 343 -23.16 1.65 14.50
N ARG A 344 -23.23 0.68 15.39
CA ARG A 344 -24.49 0.30 16.04
C ARG A 344 -24.41 0.48 17.53
N ASN A 345 -25.54 0.84 18.14
CA ASN A 345 -25.65 0.80 19.59
C ASN A 345 -25.75 -0.65 20.04
N SER A 346 -24.90 -1.04 20.97
CA SER A 346 -24.87 -2.39 21.49
C SER A 346 -25.38 -2.41 22.93
N TYR A 347 -26.43 -3.21 23.17
CA TYR A 347 -26.87 -3.56 24.51
C TYR A 347 -26.22 -4.86 24.99
N ASN A 348 -25.51 -5.58 24.13
CA ASN A 348 -24.82 -6.84 24.41
C ASN A 348 -23.37 -6.78 23.89
N GLN A 349 -22.48 -7.54 24.53
CA GLN A 349 -21.08 -7.69 24.10
C GLN A 349 -21.02 -8.19 22.66
N GLY A 350 -20.16 -7.57 21.84
CA GLY A 350 -19.95 -7.97 20.47
C GLY A 350 -19.27 -9.33 20.37
N PHE A 351 -19.82 -10.22 19.55
CA PHE A 351 -19.25 -11.52 19.23
C PHE A 351 -18.68 -11.47 17.80
N GLY A 352 -17.45 -10.95 17.63
CA GLY A 352 -16.72 -11.07 16.37
C GLY A 352 -15.60 -12.11 16.50
N TYR A 353 -15.15 -12.70 15.38
CA TYR A 353 -14.05 -13.66 15.37
C TYR A 353 -12.80 -13.15 16.11
N TYR A 354 -12.47 -11.87 15.95
CA TYR A 354 -11.33 -11.23 16.59
C TYR A 354 -11.66 -10.48 17.89
N SER A 355 -12.84 -10.69 18.49
CA SER A 355 -13.24 -10.05 19.77
C SER A 355 -12.30 -10.36 20.94
N TRP A 356 -11.54 -11.45 20.85
CA TRP A 356 -10.47 -11.78 21.80
C TRP A 356 -9.39 -10.72 21.86
N TYR A 357 -9.01 -10.16 20.71
CA TYR A 357 -7.96 -9.14 20.63
C TYR A 357 -8.47 -7.76 21.07
N TYR A 358 -9.73 -7.46 20.79
CA TYR A 358 -10.36 -6.17 21.05
C TYR A 358 -11.72 -6.36 21.76
N PRO A 359 -11.73 -6.73 23.05
CA PRO A 359 -12.98 -6.84 23.79
C PRO A 359 -13.62 -5.45 23.95
N THR A 360 -14.88 -5.32 23.55
CA THR A 360 -15.61 -4.06 23.61
C THR A 360 -16.41 -3.96 24.90
N MET A 361 -16.33 -2.82 25.58
CA MET A 361 -17.21 -2.42 26.69
C MET A 361 -18.02 -1.17 26.35
N SER A 362 -18.03 -0.78 25.09
CA SER A 362 -18.63 0.48 24.62
C SER A 362 -20.13 0.32 24.36
N ALA A 363 -20.90 1.38 24.62
CA ALA A 363 -22.31 1.45 24.26
C ALA A 363 -22.56 1.49 22.75
N SER A 364 -21.52 1.80 21.96
CA SER A 364 -21.53 1.74 20.49
C SER A 364 -20.37 0.90 19.98
N VAL A 365 -20.63 0.09 18.96
CA VAL A 365 -19.66 -0.81 18.33
C VAL A 365 -19.46 -0.35 16.90
N ARG A 366 -18.19 -0.12 16.51
CA ARG A 366 -17.80 0.10 15.12
C ARG A 366 -17.62 -1.23 14.42
N GLU A 367 -18.22 -1.33 13.27
CA GLU A 367 -18.19 -2.51 12.42
C GLU A 367 -17.48 -2.17 11.13
N TYR A 368 -16.47 -2.95 10.79
CA TYR A 368 -15.65 -2.79 9.60
C TYR A 368 -16.02 -3.86 8.59
N ASN A 369 -16.51 -3.42 7.43
CA ASN A 369 -16.92 -4.29 6.34
C ASN A 369 -15.97 -4.11 5.17
N TYR A 370 -15.33 -5.19 4.73
CA TYR A 370 -14.44 -5.24 3.57
C TYR A 370 -14.99 -6.26 2.57
N GLY A 371 -15.59 -5.76 1.52
CA GLY A 371 -16.22 -6.52 0.46
C GLY A 371 -15.26 -6.87 -0.69
N ASP A 372 -15.81 -6.93 -1.89
CA ASP A 372 -15.13 -7.32 -3.10
C ASP A 372 -13.98 -6.38 -3.48
N ILE A 373 -12.99 -6.91 -4.19
CA ILE A 373 -11.93 -6.13 -4.82
C ILE A 373 -12.28 -5.98 -6.30
N LEU A 374 -12.29 -4.73 -6.80
CA LEU A 374 -12.41 -4.40 -8.20
C LEU A 374 -11.02 -4.11 -8.77
N ALA A 375 -10.66 -4.76 -9.87
CA ALA A 375 -9.50 -4.43 -10.68
C ALA A 375 -9.95 -3.98 -12.07
N VAL A 376 -9.49 -2.80 -12.52
CA VAL A 376 -9.79 -2.26 -13.85
C VAL A 376 -8.49 -1.95 -14.57
N SER A 377 -8.27 -2.58 -15.73
CA SER A 377 -7.11 -2.34 -16.58
C SER A 377 -7.43 -1.37 -17.70
N CYS A 378 -6.52 -0.42 -17.90
CA CYS A 378 -6.51 0.50 -19.03
C CYS A 378 -5.19 0.39 -19.76
N ASN A 379 -5.22 0.47 -21.09
CA ASN A 379 -4.02 0.53 -21.92
C ASN A 379 -3.33 1.90 -21.84
N GLY A 380 -2.19 2.05 -22.51
CA GLY A 380 -1.42 3.31 -22.53
C GLY A 380 -2.13 4.51 -23.17
N ASN A 381 -3.23 4.28 -23.89
CA ASN A 381 -4.09 5.32 -24.42
C ASN A 381 -5.26 5.65 -23.46
N GLY A 382 -5.38 4.98 -22.33
CA GLY A 382 -6.49 5.14 -21.38
C GLY A 382 -7.78 4.45 -21.80
N ASP A 383 -7.74 3.50 -22.75
CA ASP A 383 -8.92 2.73 -23.13
C ASP A 383 -9.05 1.51 -22.21
N PRO A 384 -10.27 1.15 -21.75
CA PRO A 384 -10.47 0.03 -20.86
C PRO A 384 -10.21 -1.30 -21.61
N GLU A 385 -9.46 -2.20 -20.97
CA GLU A 385 -9.20 -3.54 -21.51
C GLU A 385 -10.09 -4.60 -20.86
N TRP A 386 -10.13 -4.61 -19.53
CA TRP A 386 -10.96 -5.52 -18.74
C TRP A 386 -11.25 -4.94 -17.35
N ALA A 387 -12.28 -5.48 -16.72
CA ALA A 387 -12.61 -5.26 -15.32
C ALA A 387 -12.99 -6.59 -14.67
N GLU A 388 -12.42 -6.87 -13.50
CA GLU A 388 -12.61 -8.12 -12.78
C GLU A 388 -12.92 -7.86 -11.30
N PHE A 389 -13.79 -8.70 -10.73
CA PHE A 389 -14.16 -8.68 -9.33
C PHE A 389 -13.61 -9.90 -8.61
N ILE A 390 -12.76 -9.69 -7.63
CA ILE A 390 -12.31 -10.74 -6.71
C ILE A 390 -13.26 -10.75 -5.53
N ARG A 391 -14.03 -11.84 -5.42
CA ARG A 391 -15.05 -11.98 -4.40
C ARG A 391 -14.44 -12.29 -3.04
N LYS A 392 -14.76 -11.45 -2.07
CA LYS A 392 -14.46 -11.67 -0.66
C LYS A 392 -15.49 -10.93 0.19
N MET A 393 -15.65 -11.39 1.41
CA MET A 393 -16.48 -10.74 2.42
C MET A 393 -15.80 -10.91 3.77
N GLN A 394 -15.44 -9.79 4.38
CA GLN A 394 -14.78 -9.76 5.66
C GLN A 394 -15.51 -8.78 6.57
N TYR A 395 -15.68 -9.17 7.81
CA TYR A 395 -16.35 -8.39 8.84
C TYR A 395 -15.57 -8.46 10.13
N SER A 396 -15.37 -7.33 10.78
CA SER A 396 -14.75 -7.28 12.10
C SER A 396 -15.32 -6.12 12.94
N GLN A 397 -15.04 -6.14 14.24
CA GLN A 397 -15.53 -5.15 15.20
C GLN A 397 -14.39 -4.59 16.02
N GLU A 398 -14.36 -3.25 16.20
CA GLU A 398 -13.45 -2.50 17.08
C GLU A 398 -11.94 -2.76 16.89
N ASP A 399 -11.55 -3.50 15.87
CA ASP A 399 -10.15 -3.86 15.57
C ASP A 399 -9.49 -2.96 14.52
N GLY A 400 -10.20 -1.92 14.05
CA GLY A 400 -9.72 -1.08 12.95
C GLY A 400 -9.59 -1.81 11.61
N GLY A 401 -10.21 -3.01 11.47
CA GLY A 401 -10.05 -3.87 10.32
C GLY A 401 -8.63 -4.44 10.19
N LEU A 402 -7.93 -4.68 11.30
CA LEU A 402 -6.53 -5.12 11.31
C LEU A 402 -6.30 -6.41 10.52
N PHE A 403 -7.21 -7.37 10.65
CA PHE A 403 -7.15 -8.67 10.00
C PHE A 403 -7.84 -8.70 8.63
N SER A 404 -8.48 -7.60 8.25
CA SER A 404 -9.27 -7.47 7.02
C SER A 404 -8.48 -6.78 5.90
N SER A 405 -9.11 -6.66 4.71
CA SER A 405 -8.48 -6.22 3.48
C SER A 405 -7.50 -7.27 2.92
N TYR A 406 -6.58 -6.88 2.09
CA TYR A 406 -5.68 -7.79 1.38
C TYR A 406 -4.25 -7.25 1.34
N ALA A 407 -3.31 -8.13 1.02
CA ALA A 407 -1.99 -7.77 0.52
C ALA A 407 -1.94 -7.94 -0.98
N LEU A 408 -1.35 -6.97 -1.68
CA LEU A 408 -1.06 -7.09 -3.10
C LEU A 408 0.37 -7.63 -3.30
N ILE A 409 0.49 -8.59 -4.21
CA ILE A 409 1.74 -9.26 -4.58
C ILE A 409 1.89 -9.18 -6.09
N ASN A 410 2.96 -8.56 -6.56
CA ASN A 410 3.27 -8.47 -7.99
C ASN A 410 4.37 -9.47 -8.33
N THR A 411 4.02 -10.52 -9.08
CA THR A 411 4.99 -11.55 -9.51
C THR A 411 5.59 -11.26 -10.88
N GLY A 412 5.28 -10.11 -11.48
CA GLY A 412 5.72 -9.73 -12.83
C GLY A 412 4.87 -10.28 -13.97
N GLY A 413 4.13 -11.37 -13.75
CA GLY A 413 3.22 -11.98 -14.73
C GLY A 413 1.77 -12.04 -14.26
N SER A 414 1.54 -11.84 -12.97
CA SER A 414 0.21 -11.81 -12.37
C SER A 414 0.20 -10.97 -11.10
N LEU A 415 -0.98 -10.51 -10.71
CA LEU A 415 -1.23 -9.86 -9.42
C LEU A 415 -1.86 -10.86 -8.46
N GLY A 416 -1.25 -11.06 -7.31
CA GLY A 416 -1.78 -11.87 -6.23
C GLY A 416 -2.47 -11.00 -5.18
N PHE A 417 -3.67 -11.37 -4.77
CA PHE A 417 -4.40 -10.75 -3.66
C PHE A 417 -4.50 -11.78 -2.55
N LEU A 418 -3.76 -11.56 -1.49
CA LEU A 418 -3.72 -12.43 -0.32
C LEU A 418 -4.62 -11.87 0.76
N PHE A 419 -5.59 -12.63 1.25
CA PHE A 419 -6.54 -12.18 2.24
C PHE A 419 -7.04 -13.32 3.14
N ASN A 420 -7.51 -12.94 4.33
CA ASN A 420 -8.21 -13.86 5.20
C ASN A 420 -9.63 -14.11 4.70
N ASP A 421 -10.05 -15.36 4.71
CA ASP A 421 -11.44 -15.77 4.51
C ASP A 421 -11.94 -16.37 5.83
N PHE A 422 -13.03 -15.81 6.37
CA PHE A 422 -13.54 -16.17 7.69
C PHE A 422 -14.81 -16.99 7.57
N ASN A 423 -14.92 -17.98 8.44
CA ASN A 423 -16.21 -18.49 8.87
C ASN A 423 -16.45 -18.09 10.33
N THR A 424 -17.53 -18.58 10.95
CA THR A 424 -17.91 -18.21 12.33
C THR A 424 -16.86 -18.54 13.38
N THR A 425 -15.94 -19.45 13.12
CA THR A 425 -15.01 -20.01 14.11
C THR A 425 -13.54 -20.02 13.68
N HIS A 426 -13.24 -19.92 12.40
CA HIS A 426 -11.89 -20.12 11.87
C HIS A 426 -11.61 -19.18 10.68
N SER A 427 -10.33 -18.88 10.48
CA SER A 427 -9.85 -18.24 9.27
C SER A 427 -9.01 -19.20 8.43
N LYS A 428 -8.96 -18.94 7.15
CA LYS A 428 -8.01 -19.54 6.20
C LYS A 428 -7.46 -18.45 5.29
N ILE A 429 -6.30 -18.69 4.73
CA ILE A 429 -5.67 -17.75 3.81
C ILE A 429 -6.05 -18.12 2.38
N GLN A 430 -6.61 -17.16 1.67
CA GLN A 430 -6.92 -17.21 0.24
C GLN A 430 -5.90 -16.40 -0.55
N LEU A 431 -5.55 -16.92 -1.72
CA LEU A 431 -4.80 -16.20 -2.73
C LEU A 431 -5.63 -16.15 -4.02
N ALA A 432 -6.06 -14.97 -4.40
CA ALA A 432 -6.60 -14.72 -5.73
C ALA A 432 -5.47 -14.28 -6.65
N SER A 433 -5.22 -15.03 -7.73
CA SER A 433 -4.23 -14.68 -8.75
C SER A 433 -4.95 -14.14 -9.98
N LEU A 434 -4.63 -12.91 -10.37
CA LEU A 434 -5.18 -12.19 -11.51
C LEU A 434 -4.12 -12.12 -12.60
N ASP A 435 -4.38 -12.72 -13.76
CA ASP A 435 -3.46 -12.69 -14.89
C ASP A 435 -3.56 -11.38 -15.71
N ALA A 436 -2.66 -11.20 -16.66
CA ALA A 436 -2.62 -10.01 -17.52
C ALA A 436 -3.90 -9.85 -18.38
N GLY A 437 -4.64 -10.91 -18.64
CA GLY A 437 -5.92 -10.89 -19.38
C GLY A 437 -7.12 -10.60 -18.51
N GLY A 438 -6.94 -10.35 -17.21
CA GLY A 438 -8.03 -10.06 -16.28
C GLY A 438 -8.76 -11.29 -15.75
N LYS A 439 -8.19 -12.48 -15.88
CA LYS A 439 -8.79 -13.69 -15.34
C LYS A 439 -8.30 -13.94 -13.91
N ALA A 440 -9.22 -13.99 -12.97
CA ALA A 440 -8.95 -14.30 -11.58
C ALA A 440 -9.14 -15.79 -11.28
N VAL A 441 -8.20 -16.37 -10.51
CA VAL A 441 -8.29 -17.74 -9.95
C VAL A 441 -8.01 -17.66 -8.46
N VAL A 442 -8.94 -18.15 -7.64
CA VAL A 442 -8.82 -18.15 -6.18
C VAL A 442 -8.47 -19.55 -5.69
N LYS A 443 -7.48 -19.63 -4.81
CA LYS A 443 -7.09 -20.88 -4.13
C LYS A 443 -6.83 -20.64 -2.65
N SER A 444 -7.11 -21.65 -1.82
CA SER A 444 -6.73 -21.65 -0.42
C SER A 444 -5.25 -22.01 -0.27
N LEU A 445 -4.52 -21.24 0.51
CA LEU A 445 -3.13 -21.54 0.88
C LEU A 445 -3.05 -22.35 2.17
N THR A 446 -4.01 -22.17 3.09
CA THR A 446 -4.14 -22.92 4.34
C THR A 446 -5.52 -23.55 4.42
N GLY A 447 -5.68 -24.59 5.26
CA GLY A 447 -6.98 -25.08 5.70
C GLY A 447 -7.55 -24.19 6.81
N TYR A 448 -8.77 -24.49 7.25
CA TYR A 448 -9.29 -23.94 8.50
C TYR A 448 -8.67 -24.71 9.68
N SER A 449 -7.94 -24.01 10.54
CA SER A 449 -7.27 -24.60 11.70
C SER A 449 -7.28 -23.63 12.89
N ASN A 450 -7.54 -24.16 14.09
CA ASN A 450 -7.39 -23.40 15.35
C ASN A 450 -5.94 -23.31 15.81
N GLU A 451 -5.05 -24.10 15.21
CA GLU A 451 -3.63 -24.14 15.59
C GLU A 451 -2.81 -23.11 14.81
N ASP A 452 -3.28 -22.70 13.63
CA ASP A 452 -2.63 -21.70 12.81
C ASP A 452 -2.79 -20.29 13.41
N PRO A 453 -1.81 -19.40 13.24
CA PRO A 453 -1.93 -18.02 13.67
C PRO A 453 -2.85 -17.21 12.75
N ASP A 454 -3.43 -16.15 13.27
CA ASP A 454 -4.22 -15.18 12.51
C ASP A 454 -3.29 -14.24 11.72
N TRP A 455 -3.41 -14.24 10.41
CA TRP A 455 -2.56 -13.43 9.55
C TRP A 455 -3.03 -11.98 9.48
N LEU A 456 -2.06 -11.08 9.26
CA LEU A 456 -2.27 -9.66 9.01
C LEU A 456 -1.85 -9.31 7.57
N PRO A 457 -2.61 -9.70 6.53
CA PRO A 457 -2.17 -9.58 5.15
C PRO A 457 -1.77 -8.16 4.77
N LYS A 458 -2.60 -7.15 5.09
CA LYS A 458 -2.32 -5.74 4.75
C LYS A 458 -1.07 -5.16 5.42
N SER A 459 -0.59 -5.76 6.50
CA SER A 459 0.65 -5.38 7.19
C SER A 459 1.86 -6.15 6.69
N GLY A 460 1.66 -7.06 5.73
CA GLY A 460 2.73 -7.81 5.09
C GLY A 460 3.48 -7.00 4.04
N ARG A 461 4.61 -7.54 3.60
CA ARG A 461 5.46 -6.92 2.60
C ARG A 461 6.00 -7.95 1.62
N GLN A 462 5.96 -7.63 0.34
CA GLN A 462 6.71 -8.36 -0.68
C GLN A 462 8.19 -8.00 -0.53
N VAL A 463 9.03 -9.02 -0.29
CA VAL A 463 10.46 -8.85 0.01
C VAL A 463 11.36 -9.28 -1.14
N SER A 464 10.80 -9.99 -2.12
CA SER A 464 11.41 -10.29 -3.42
C SER A 464 10.32 -10.56 -4.46
N ALA A 465 10.70 -10.75 -5.73
CA ALA A 465 9.74 -11.10 -6.78
C ALA A 465 8.94 -12.39 -6.48
N LYS A 466 9.48 -13.28 -5.65
CA LYS A 466 8.89 -14.58 -5.33
C LYS A 466 8.57 -14.78 -3.84
N GLU A 467 8.77 -13.79 -3.00
CA GLU A 467 8.59 -13.95 -1.55
C GLU A 467 7.76 -12.79 -0.98
N PHE A 468 6.76 -13.17 -0.21
CA PHE A 468 5.94 -12.25 0.57
C PHE A 468 5.99 -12.66 2.04
N VAL A 469 6.05 -11.71 2.95
CA VAL A 469 6.09 -11.96 4.40
C VAL A 469 4.95 -11.22 5.07
N ALA A 470 4.11 -11.94 5.82
CA ALA A 470 3.03 -11.38 6.61
C ALA A 470 3.28 -11.57 8.11
N PRO A 471 3.03 -10.57 8.93
CA PRO A 471 2.91 -10.76 10.38
C PRO A 471 1.69 -11.63 10.70
N CYS A 472 1.80 -12.41 11.76
CA CYS A 472 0.75 -13.29 12.23
C CYS A 472 0.67 -13.23 13.76
N LEU A 473 -0.55 -13.20 14.28
CA LEU A 473 -0.80 -13.15 15.72
C LEU A 473 -1.39 -14.47 16.22
N LYS A 474 -0.98 -14.90 17.38
CA LYS A 474 -1.63 -16.00 18.12
C LYS A 474 -1.65 -15.65 19.60
N ARG A 475 -2.79 -15.21 20.11
CA ARG A 475 -2.93 -14.70 21.49
C ARG A 475 -1.95 -13.54 21.73
N ASN A 476 -1.06 -13.67 22.71
CA ASN A 476 -0.04 -12.66 23.07
C ASN A 476 1.32 -12.94 22.42
N GLN A 477 1.31 -13.51 21.22
CA GLN A 477 2.53 -13.86 20.48
C GLN A 477 2.41 -13.39 19.04
N ILE A 478 3.55 -13.03 18.45
CA ILE A 478 3.69 -12.72 17.02
C ILE A 478 4.64 -13.73 16.38
N CYS A 479 4.35 -14.10 15.16
CA CYS A 479 5.28 -14.77 14.27
C CYS A 479 5.15 -14.16 12.86
N PHE A 480 5.99 -14.58 11.94
CA PHE A 480 5.98 -14.10 10.56
C PHE A 480 5.87 -15.27 9.62
N ALA A 481 4.89 -15.23 8.74
CA ALA A 481 4.68 -16.23 7.70
C ALA A 481 5.32 -15.75 6.40
N LYS A 482 6.22 -16.52 5.82
CA LYS A 482 6.79 -16.30 4.49
C LYS A 482 6.13 -17.21 3.48
N VAL A 483 5.55 -16.63 2.44
CA VAL A 483 5.01 -17.33 1.27
C VAL A 483 6.03 -17.25 0.16
N VAL A 484 6.37 -18.39 -0.43
CA VAL A 484 7.23 -18.52 -1.61
C VAL A 484 6.38 -18.96 -2.79
N PHE A 485 6.41 -18.19 -3.90
CA PHE A 485 5.60 -18.38 -5.11
C PHE A 485 6.34 -19.12 -6.21
#